data_c62fb8acda1d826b3e76bbe232bfe208
#
_entry.id   c62fb8acda1d826b3e76bbe232bfe208
#
_cell.length_a   1.000
_cell.length_b   1.000
_cell.length_c   1.000
_cell.angle_alpha   90.00
_cell.angle_beta   90.00
_cell.angle_gamma   90.00
#
_symmetry.space_group_name_H-M   'P 1'
#
loop_
_entity.id
_entity.type
_entity.pdbx_description
1 polymer ?
#
loop_
_entity_poly.entity_id
_entity_poly.type
_entity_poly.pdbx_seq_one_letter_code
_entity_poly.pdbx_strand_id
1 'polypeptide(L)'
;MFKRKIEKYLKEWKSDEHKMPLIIKGCRQCGKTFSVLDFAHKNYEHVVYIDFFQHPEYKSVFDGGLDIDLLCMTLSTLIPDANFVSGKTCIIFDEIQECPRARTALKFFKTDGRYDVIGTGSLLGVSG
;
A
#
# COMPACT_ATOMS: atom_id res chain seq x y z
N MET A 1 -19.13 12.87 -4.19
CA MET A 1 -17.90 12.72 -4.95
C MET A 1 -16.96 11.73 -4.30
N PHE A 2 -16.57 10.74 -5.04
CA PHE A 2 -15.69 9.69 -4.51
C PHE A 2 -14.38 10.27 -3.98
N LYS A 3 -13.74 11.13 -4.77
CA LYS A 3 -12.43 11.68 -4.40
C LYS A 3 -12.47 12.44 -3.07
N ARG A 4 -13.50 13.24 -2.84
CA ARG A 4 -13.60 14.00 -1.60
C ARG A 4 -13.82 13.10 -0.40
N LYS A 5 -14.66 12.09 -0.56
CA LYS A 5 -14.94 11.17 0.53
C LYS A 5 -13.70 10.37 0.91
N ILE A 6 -12.98 9.87 -0.09
CA ILE A 6 -11.79 9.07 0.19
C ILE A 6 -10.68 9.94 0.79
N GLU A 7 -10.55 11.18 0.34
CA GLU A 7 -9.54 12.08 0.85
C GLU A 7 -9.77 12.39 2.32
N LYS A 8 -11.02 12.67 2.68
CA LYS A 8 -11.37 12.94 4.08
C LYS A 8 -11.10 11.70 4.94
N TYR A 9 -11.51 10.55 4.45
CA TYR A 9 -11.31 9.29 5.15
C TYR A 9 -9.83 9.01 5.38
N LEU A 10 -9.01 9.25 4.38
CA LEU A 10 -7.57 9.02 4.49
C LEU A 10 -6.91 9.99 5.45
N LYS A 11 -7.35 11.23 5.47
CA LYS A 11 -6.81 12.21 6.42
C LYS A 11 -7.14 11.83 7.86
N GLU A 12 -8.36 11.37 8.10
CA GLU A 12 -8.76 10.91 9.41
C GLU A 12 -7.95 9.67 9.83
N TRP A 13 -7.75 8.76 8.89
CA TRP A 13 -6.96 7.57 9.16
C TRP A 13 -5.51 7.93 9.50
N LYS A 14 -4.92 8.85 8.76
CA LYS A 14 -3.52 9.22 8.97
C LYS A 14 -3.29 9.81 10.35
N SER A 15 -4.27 10.57 10.85
CA SER A 15 -4.13 11.23 12.15
C SER A 15 -4.50 10.32 13.33
N ASP A 16 -4.98 9.13 13.07
CA ASP A 16 -5.33 8.18 14.13
C ASP A 16 -4.07 7.61 14.74
N GLU A 17 -3.92 7.73 16.06
CA GLU A 17 -2.75 7.21 16.77
C GLU A 17 -2.65 5.69 16.71
N HIS A 18 -3.78 5.02 16.53
CA HIS A 18 -3.84 3.56 16.49
C HIS A 18 -4.08 3.05 15.09
N LYS A 19 -3.68 3.84 14.08
CA LYS A 19 -3.96 3.43 12.71
C LYS A 19 -3.28 2.12 12.35
N MET A 20 -3.94 1.39 11.49
CA MET A 20 -3.49 0.11 10.97
C MET A 20 -3.35 0.23 9.47
N PRO A 21 -2.60 -0.69 8.84
CA PRO A 21 -2.62 -0.73 7.38
C PRO A 21 -4.05 -0.78 6.88
N LEU A 22 -4.33 0.00 5.85
CA LEU A 22 -5.68 0.23 5.36
C LEU A 22 -5.87 -0.48 4.03
N ILE A 23 -7.04 -1.09 3.83
CA ILE A 23 -7.40 -1.66 2.54
C ILE A 23 -8.63 -0.94 2.02
N ILE A 24 -8.52 -0.39 0.81
CA ILE A 24 -9.62 0.28 0.15
C ILE A 24 -10.08 -0.55 -1.02
N LYS A 25 -11.32 -1.00 -1.00
CA LYS A 25 -11.89 -1.81 -2.06
C LYS A 25 -12.86 -1.00 -2.88
N GLY A 26 -12.96 -1.31 -4.15
CA GLY A 26 -13.89 -0.64 -5.05
C GLY A 26 -13.82 -1.23 -6.43
N CYS A 27 -14.62 -0.68 -7.34
CA CYS A 27 -14.59 -1.13 -8.71
C CYS A 27 -13.31 -0.66 -9.40
N ARG A 28 -12.94 -1.37 -10.46
CA ARG A 28 -11.84 -0.90 -11.30
C ARG A 28 -12.22 0.42 -11.92
N GLN A 29 -11.24 1.28 -12.12
CA GLN A 29 -11.42 2.54 -12.84
C GLN A 29 -12.41 3.50 -12.19
N CYS A 30 -12.63 3.36 -10.87
CA CYS A 30 -13.47 4.32 -10.16
C CYS A 30 -12.63 5.44 -9.54
N GLY A 31 -11.34 5.49 -9.86
CA GLY A 31 -10.48 6.55 -9.38
C GLY A 31 -9.84 6.32 -8.04
N LYS A 32 -10.01 5.14 -7.45
CA LYS A 32 -9.47 4.91 -6.10
C LYS A 32 -7.95 4.97 -6.07
N THR A 33 -7.28 4.38 -7.06
CA THR A 33 -5.81 4.40 -7.11
C THR A 33 -5.29 5.82 -7.28
N PHE A 34 -5.89 6.58 -8.18
CA PHE A 34 -5.51 7.97 -8.37
C PHE A 34 -5.67 8.77 -7.08
N SER A 35 -6.81 8.60 -6.40
CA SER A 35 -7.09 9.34 -5.18
C SER A 35 -6.13 8.99 -4.06
N VAL A 36 -5.79 7.70 -3.94
CA VAL A 36 -4.85 7.25 -2.91
C VAL A 36 -3.45 7.79 -3.19
N LEU A 37 -3.00 7.72 -4.45
CA LEU A 37 -1.70 8.25 -4.83
C LEU A 37 -1.62 9.76 -4.61
N ASP A 38 -2.67 10.48 -5.00
CA ASP A 38 -2.71 11.92 -4.80
C ASP A 38 -2.60 12.28 -3.33
N PHE A 39 -3.35 11.58 -2.49
CA PHE A 39 -3.28 11.78 -1.05
C PHE A 39 -1.87 11.51 -0.51
N ALA A 40 -1.29 10.40 -0.93
CA ALA A 40 0.03 10.00 -0.44
C ALA A 40 1.11 11.02 -0.84
N HIS A 41 1.08 11.48 -2.08
CA HIS A 41 2.08 12.45 -2.53
C HIS A 41 1.94 13.80 -1.82
N LYS A 42 0.73 14.15 -1.39
CA LYS A 42 0.51 15.40 -0.67
C LYS A 42 0.86 15.31 0.81
N ASN A 43 0.86 14.13 1.37
CA ASN A 43 0.96 13.97 2.83
C ASN A 43 2.19 13.22 3.32
N TYR A 44 3.01 12.69 2.43
CA TYR A 44 4.22 11.94 2.78
C TYR A 44 5.39 12.42 1.96
N GLU A 45 6.58 12.35 2.53
CA GLU A 45 7.78 12.74 1.80
C GLU A 45 8.16 11.70 0.76
N HIS A 46 7.85 10.44 1.02
CA HIS A 46 8.19 9.35 0.11
C HIS A 46 6.97 8.46 -0.11
N VAL A 47 6.76 8.06 -1.35
CA VAL A 47 5.68 7.15 -1.70
C VAL A 47 6.27 5.98 -2.47
N VAL A 48 5.98 4.77 -2.02
CA VAL A 48 6.41 3.56 -2.72
C VAL A 48 5.15 2.89 -3.26
N TYR A 49 5.03 2.86 -4.57
CA TYR A 49 3.84 2.33 -5.24
C TYR A 49 4.16 1.01 -5.91
N ILE A 50 3.38 -0.01 -5.59
CA ILE A 50 3.59 -1.36 -6.10
C ILE A 50 2.27 -1.86 -6.67
N ASP A 51 2.23 -2.09 -7.98
CA ASP A 51 1.05 -2.58 -8.69
C ASP A 51 1.26 -4.05 -9.02
N PHE A 52 0.56 -4.91 -8.28
CA PHE A 52 0.71 -6.35 -8.47
C PHE A 52 0.04 -6.88 -9.72
N PHE A 53 -0.89 -6.13 -10.27
CA PHE A 53 -1.57 -6.55 -11.48
C PHE A 53 -0.69 -6.31 -12.72
N GLN A 54 -0.13 -5.12 -12.84
CA GLN A 54 0.72 -4.79 -13.99
C GLN A 54 2.14 -5.34 -13.85
N HIS A 55 2.59 -5.54 -12.63
CA HIS A 55 3.95 -6.02 -12.36
C HIS A 55 3.91 -7.24 -11.45
N PRO A 56 3.42 -8.38 -11.99
CA PRO A 56 3.31 -9.60 -11.16
C PRO A 56 4.66 -10.10 -10.64
N GLU A 57 5.75 -9.65 -11.22
CA GLU A 57 7.08 -10.02 -10.73
C GLU A 57 7.33 -9.57 -9.30
N TYR A 58 6.62 -8.53 -8.84
CA TYR A 58 6.78 -8.07 -7.45
C TYR A 58 6.20 -9.04 -6.43
N LYS A 59 5.39 -9.99 -6.87
CA LYS A 59 4.84 -10.99 -5.95
C LYS A 59 5.94 -11.83 -5.32
N SER A 60 7.00 -12.10 -6.05
CA SER A 60 8.09 -12.94 -5.57
C SER A 60 8.87 -12.31 -4.42
N VAL A 61 8.77 -10.99 -4.25
CA VAL A 61 9.40 -10.30 -3.12
C VAL A 61 8.93 -10.90 -1.79
N PHE A 62 7.67 -11.34 -1.75
CA PHE A 62 7.05 -11.82 -0.53
C PHE A 62 7.25 -13.32 -0.30
N ASP A 63 7.88 -14.02 -1.24
CA ASP A 63 8.12 -15.45 -1.13
C ASP A 63 9.24 -15.81 -0.17
N GLY A 64 10.19 -14.91 0.03
CA GLY A 64 11.35 -15.17 0.87
C GLY A 64 11.13 -14.90 2.35
N GLY A 65 9.90 -14.62 2.75
CA GLY A 65 9.59 -14.30 4.12
C GLY A 65 8.95 -12.92 4.23
N LEU A 66 8.38 -12.63 5.39
CA LEU A 66 7.63 -11.38 5.59
C LEU A 66 8.28 -10.46 6.62
N ASP A 67 9.58 -10.61 6.83
CA ASP A 67 10.33 -9.68 7.66
C ASP A 67 10.34 -8.31 6.98
N ILE A 68 9.95 -7.27 7.72
CA ILE A 68 9.77 -5.95 7.13
C ILE A 68 11.09 -5.37 6.59
N ASP A 69 12.18 -5.54 7.33
CA ASP A 69 13.47 -5.04 6.85
C ASP A 69 13.90 -5.73 5.57
N LEU A 70 13.67 -7.03 5.47
CA LEU A 70 13.99 -7.78 4.26
C LEU A 70 13.12 -7.34 3.09
N LEU A 71 11.82 -7.16 3.33
CA LEU A 71 10.91 -6.71 2.29
C LEU A 71 11.31 -5.34 1.75
N CYS A 72 11.62 -4.42 2.65
CA CYS A 72 12.02 -3.07 2.26
C CYS A 72 13.34 -3.08 1.49
N MET A 73 14.29 -3.89 1.91
CA MET A 73 15.57 -4.01 1.22
C MET A 73 15.37 -4.55 -0.19
N THR A 74 14.56 -5.60 -0.32
CA THR A 74 14.31 -6.23 -1.62
C THR A 74 13.58 -5.25 -2.54
N LEU A 75 12.58 -4.54 -2.02
CA LEU A 75 11.85 -3.56 -2.82
C LEU A 75 12.74 -2.40 -3.24
N SER A 76 13.67 -1.98 -2.38
CA SER A 76 14.62 -0.93 -2.73
C SER A 76 15.52 -1.35 -3.88
N THR A 77 15.85 -2.63 -3.95
CA THR A 77 16.67 -3.16 -5.04
C THR A 77 15.91 -3.14 -6.36
N LEU A 78 14.63 -3.49 -6.32
CA LEU A 78 13.81 -3.58 -7.53
C LEU A 78 13.26 -2.22 -7.99
N ILE A 79 13.03 -1.31 -7.06
CA ILE A 79 12.45 0.00 -7.37
C ILE A 79 13.48 1.06 -6.97
N PRO A 80 14.23 1.60 -7.95
CA PRO A 80 15.36 2.50 -7.62
C PRO A 80 14.97 3.74 -6.84
N ASP A 81 13.75 4.24 -7.03
CA ASP A 81 13.31 5.46 -6.36
C ASP A 81 12.64 5.20 -5.01
N ALA A 82 12.61 3.95 -4.55
CA ALA A 82 11.96 3.63 -3.29
C ALA A 82 12.83 4.06 -2.12
N ASN A 83 12.23 4.83 -1.22
CA ASN A 83 12.90 5.29 0.00
C ASN A 83 12.02 4.91 1.19
N PHE A 84 12.59 4.17 2.12
CA PHE A 84 11.86 3.72 3.30
C PHE A 84 12.38 4.48 4.52
N VAL A 85 11.67 5.56 4.88
CA VAL A 85 12.04 6.40 6.01
C VAL A 85 10.93 6.35 7.04
N SER A 86 11.26 5.97 8.26
CA SER A 86 10.30 5.83 9.34
C SER A 86 9.50 7.12 9.53
N GLY A 87 8.17 6.97 9.52
CA GLY A 87 7.28 8.11 9.71
C GLY A 87 7.07 8.99 8.48
N LYS A 88 7.79 8.74 7.39
CA LYS A 88 7.76 9.63 6.22
C LYS A 88 7.41 8.92 4.92
N THR A 89 7.33 7.61 4.93
CA THR A 89 7.05 6.82 3.74
C THR A 89 5.65 6.22 3.81
N CYS A 90 4.91 6.34 2.71
CA CYS A 90 3.65 5.64 2.53
C CYS A 90 3.85 4.56 1.46
N ILE A 91 3.51 3.33 1.79
CA ILE A 91 3.62 2.21 0.87
C ILE A 91 2.22 1.89 0.35
N ILE A 92 2.09 1.83 -0.97
CA ILE A 92 0.80 1.52 -1.60
C ILE A 92 0.91 0.21 -2.36
N PHE A 93 0.10 -0.77 -1.94
CA PHE A 93 -0.01 -2.05 -2.65
C PHE A 93 -1.29 -2.01 -3.47
N ASP A 94 -1.14 -1.78 -4.78
CA ASP A 94 -2.29 -1.69 -5.68
C ASP A 94 -2.67 -3.08 -6.18
N GLU A 95 -3.97 -3.36 -6.21
CA GLU A 95 -4.52 -4.67 -6.56
C GLU A 95 -3.95 -5.77 -5.67
N ILE A 96 -4.03 -5.51 -4.36
CA ILE A 96 -3.38 -6.38 -3.36
C ILE A 96 -3.93 -7.81 -3.37
N GLN A 97 -5.16 -8.02 -3.87
CA GLN A 97 -5.71 -9.37 -3.94
C GLN A 97 -4.91 -10.27 -4.89
N GLU A 98 -4.10 -9.67 -5.77
CA GLU A 98 -3.24 -10.45 -6.66
C GLU A 98 -2.06 -11.06 -5.93
N CYS A 99 -1.76 -10.59 -4.73
CA CYS A 99 -0.64 -11.10 -3.95
C CYS A 99 -1.09 -11.38 -2.51
N PRO A 100 -1.63 -12.57 -2.23
CA PRO A 100 -2.10 -12.89 -0.88
C PRO A 100 -1.04 -12.74 0.21
N ARG A 101 0.22 -12.97 -0.12
CA ARG A 101 1.27 -12.83 0.88
C ARG A 101 1.52 -11.36 1.24
N ALA A 102 1.29 -10.43 0.30
CA ALA A 102 1.36 -9.01 0.63
C ALA A 102 0.26 -8.65 1.62
N ARG A 103 -0.93 -9.22 1.44
CA ARG A 103 -2.01 -8.99 2.38
C ARG A 103 -1.66 -9.53 3.76
N THR A 104 -1.06 -10.71 3.81
CA THR A 104 -0.60 -11.28 5.07
C THR A 104 0.45 -10.39 5.71
N ALA A 105 1.31 -9.77 4.90
CA ALA A 105 2.36 -8.91 5.41
C ALA A 105 1.83 -7.67 6.12
N LEU A 106 0.58 -7.28 5.85
CA LEU A 106 0.02 -6.08 6.48
C LEU A 106 0.07 -6.16 8.01
N LYS A 107 -0.16 -7.33 8.59
CA LYS A 107 -0.10 -7.44 10.04
C LYS A 107 1.31 -7.25 10.57
N PHE A 108 2.32 -7.60 9.79
CA PHE A 108 3.71 -7.37 10.19
C PHE A 108 4.09 -5.90 10.05
N PHE A 109 3.55 -5.21 9.05
CA PHE A 109 3.72 -3.77 8.93
C PHE A 109 3.05 -3.04 10.10
N LYS A 110 1.90 -3.53 10.54
CA LYS A 110 1.24 -2.94 11.70
C LYS A 110 2.11 -3.05 12.95
N THR A 111 2.66 -4.22 13.19
CA THR A 111 3.50 -4.45 14.36
C THR A 111 4.78 -3.62 14.27
N ASP A 112 5.36 -3.53 13.09
CA ASP A 112 6.57 -2.75 12.86
C ASP A 112 6.34 -1.25 13.10
N GLY A 113 5.25 -0.71 12.58
CA GLY A 113 4.82 0.65 12.87
C GLY A 113 5.60 1.79 12.22
N ARG A 114 6.66 1.52 11.48
CA ARG A 114 7.46 2.58 10.89
C ARG A 114 6.82 3.23 9.67
N TYR A 115 6.03 2.50 8.93
CA TYR A 115 5.48 2.98 7.65
C TYR A 115 3.97 2.90 7.64
N ASP A 116 3.36 3.86 6.94
CA ASP A 116 1.92 3.80 6.70
C ASP A 116 1.70 3.01 5.41
N VAL A 117 0.78 2.07 5.43
CA VAL A 117 0.54 1.18 4.31
C VAL A 117 -0.92 1.24 3.89
N ILE A 118 -1.16 1.40 2.59
CA ILE A 118 -2.49 1.39 2.02
C ILE A 118 -2.54 0.34 0.91
N GLY A 119 -3.45 -0.61 1.04
CA GLY A 119 -3.71 -1.56 -0.03
C GLY A 119 -4.98 -1.17 -0.76
N THR A 120 -4.96 -1.29 -2.07
CA THR A 120 -6.18 -1.11 -2.86
C THR A 120 -6.54 -2.43 -3.49
N GLY A 121 -7.83 -2.63 -3.73
CA GLY A 121 -8.30 -3.84 -4.38
C GLY A 121 -9.54 -3.59 -5.19
N SER A 122 -9.74 -4.43 -6.19
CA SER A 122 -10.91 -4.37 -7.04
C SER A 122 -11.90 -5.43 -6.57
N LEU A 123 -13.17 -5.06 -6.49
CA LEU A 123 -14.21 -6.02 -6.12
C LEU A 123 -14.30 -7.16 -7.14
N LEU A 124 -14.07 -6.84 -8.40
CA LEU A 124 -14.12 -7.85 -9.45
C LEU A 124 -12.95 -8.84 -9.35
N GLY A 125 -11.85 -8.42 -8.77
CA GLY A 125 -10.70 -9.28 -8.61
C GLY A 125 -10.81 -10.24 -7.45
N VAL A 126 -11.86 -10.14 -6.65
CA VAL A 126 -12.03 -10.96 -5.44
C VAL A 126 -13.01 -12.09 -5.64
N SER A 127 -13.46 -12.30 -6.83
CA SER A 127 -14.50 -13.30 -7.14
C SER A 127 -14.00 -14.72 -7.08
N GLY A 128 -12.80 -14.91 -6.79
CA GLY A 128 -12.27 -16.26 -6.71
C GLY A 128 -12.88 -17.10 -5.63
#